data_47e838486b33a7edd4c067d78c3dc7e8
#
_entry.id   47e838486b33a7edd4c067d78c3dc7e8
#
_cell.length_a   1.000
_cell.length_b   1.000
_cell.length_c   1.000
_cell.angle_alpha   90.00
_cell.angle_beta   90.00
_cell.angle_gamma   90.00
#
_symmetry.space_group_name_H-M   'P 1'
#
loop_
_entity.id
_entity.type
_entity.pdbx_description
1 polymer ?
#
loop_
_entity_poly.entity_id
_entity_poly.type
_entity_poly.pdbx_seq_one_letter_code
_entity_poly.pdbx_strand_id
1 'polypeptide(L)'
;MQNAIKIFLLMLTASLFFLVSSSFSGEGDVVYKSKCGRCHTSGGEAPVFSPVKFASSQWERFFSRNKHARKKDISSEISAEELKAVQKYLMDHAADSDRPVAAGLR
;
A
#
# COMPACT_ATOMS: atom_id res chain seq x y z
N MET A 1 0.83 50.51 11.94
CA MET A 1 -0.02 49.49 12.59
C MET A 1 -0.83 48.67 11.62
N GLN A 2 -1.44 49.21 10.58
CA GLN A 2 -2.23 48.42 9.61
C GLN A 2 -1.39 47.43 8.77
N ASN A 3 -0.13 47.71 8.51
CA ASN A 3 0.73 46.84 7.72
C ASN A 3 1.23 45.63 8.52
N ALA A 4 1.39 45.74 9.84
CA ALA A 4 1.79 44.64 10.70
C ALA A 4 0.68 43.58 10.85
N ILE A 5 -0.58 44.04 10.88
CA ILE A 5 -1.76 43.16 10.95
C ILE A 5 -1.95 42.39 9.65
N LYS A 6 -1.72 43.03 8.52
CA LYS A 6 -1.80 42.41 7.19
C LYS A 6 -0.70 41.34 7.01
N ILE A 7 0.50 41.60 7.47
CA ILE A 7 1.63 40.64 7.43
C ILE A 7 1.36 39.47 8.37
N PHE A 8 0.76 39.72 9.53
CA PHE A 8 0.42 38.65 10.48
C PHE A 8 -0.70 37.74 9.96
N LEU A 9 -1.70 38.29 9.27
CA LEU A 9 -2.75 37.51 8.64
C LEU A 9 -2.22 36.68 7.46
N LEU A 10 -1.27 37.21 6.68
CA LEU A 10 -0.64 36.47 5.58
C LEU A 10 0.23 35.30 6.08
N MET A 11 0.88 35.48 7.22
CA MET A 11 1.68 34.40 7.82
C MET A 11 0.80 33.28 8.42
N LEU A 12 -0.38 33.60 8.91
CA LEU A 12 -1.31 32.63 9.47
C LEU A 12 -1.94 31.74 8.40
N THR A 13 -2.15 32.27 7.19
CA THR A 13 -2.72 31.49 6.07
C THR A 13 -1.71 30.55 5.42
N ALA A 14 -0.41 30.85 5.48
CA ALA A 14 0.64 30.01 4.95
C ALA A 14 0.88 28.76 5.83
N SER A 15 0.56 28.82 7.11
CA SER A 15 0.75 27.69 8.04
C SER A 15 -0.28 26.57 7.90
N LEU A 16 -1.41 26.81 7.26
CA LEU A 16 -2.45 25.78 7.08
C LEU A 16 -2.19 24.82 5.94
N PHE A 17 -1.27 25.13 5.02
CA PHE A 17 -0.95 24.29 3.87
C PHE A 17 -0.02 23.12 4.17
N PHE A 18 0.65 23.12 5.33
CA PHE A 18 1.60 22.06 5.69
C PHE A 18 1.00 20.86 6.44
N LEU A 19 -0.31 20.84 6.69
CA LEU A 19 -0.95 19.80 7.49
C LEU A 19 -1.58 18.66 6.67
N VAL A 20 -1.41 18.67 5.34
CA VAL A 20 -1.87 17.55 4.49
C VAL A 20 -0.68 16.68 4.12
N SER A 21 -0.03 16.09 5.11
CA SER A 21 0.79 14.93 4.87
C SER A 21 -0.12 13.70 4.90
N SER A 22 -0.63 13.29 3.75
CA SER A 22 -1.23 12.00 3.58
C SER A 22 -0.18 10.93 3.83
N SER A 23 -0.17 10.36 5.02
CA SER A 23 0.66 9.20 5.29
C SER A 23 0.03 7.99 4.61
N PHE A 24 0.66 7.52 3.53
CA PHE A 24 0.27 6.30 2.82
C PHE A 24 0.55 5.00 3.60
N SER A 25 0.95 5.07 4.87
CA SER A 25 1.46 3.95 5.66
C SER A 25 0.42 2.88 6.04
N GLY A 26 -0.89 3.11 5.83
CA GLY A 26 -1.94 2.13 6.11
C GLY A 26 -2.65 1.58 4.86
N GLU A 27 -2.35 2.14 3.68
CA GLU A 27 -3.08 1.84 2.45
C GLU A 27 -2.78 0.44 1.91
N GLY A 28 -1.55 -0.03 2.02
CA GLY A 28 -1.14 -1.36 1.55
C GLY A 28 -1.87 -2.49 2.25
N ASP A 29 -2.07 -2.41 3.55
CA ASP A 29 -2.84 -3.37 4.34
C ASP A 29 -4.32 -3.40 3.90
N VAL A 30 -4.92 -2.24 3.74
CA VAL A 30 -6.31 -2.11 3.29
C VAL A 30 -6.49 -2.68 1.87
N VAL A 31 -5.61 -2.35 0.94
CA VAL A 31 -5.66 -2.87 -0.43
C VAL A 31 -5.45 -4.39 -0.45
N TYR A 32 -4.49 -4.89 0.32
CA TYR A 32 -4.24 -6.32 0.46
C TYR A 32 -5.50 -7.07 0.90
N LYS A 33 -6.17 -6.59 1.95
CA LYS A 33 -7.40 -7.21 2.46
C LYS A 33 -8.58 -7.06 1.52
N SER A 34 -8.78 -5.88 0.93
CA SER A 34 -9.97 -5.58 0.14
C SER A 34 -9.85 -5.99 -1.32
N LYS A 35 -8.71 -5.76 -1.96
CA LYS A 35 -8.51 -6.02 -3.40
C LYS A 35 -7.96 -7.41 -3.67
N CYS A 36 -6.85 -7.77 -3.05
CA CYS A 36 -6.29 -9.11 -3.17
C CYS A 36 -7.24 -10.16 -2.58
N GLY A 37 -7.88 -9.85 -1.47
CA GLY A 37 -8.83 -10.72 -0.78
C GLY A 37 -10.10 -11.07 -1.56
N ARG A 38 -10.41 -10.34 -2.64
CA ARG A 38 -11.56 -10.70 -3.49
C ARG A 38 -11.41 -12.05 -4.17
N CYS A 39 -10.19 -12.37 -4.59
CA CYS A 39 -9.88 -13.62 -5.28
C CYS A 39 -9.10 -14.59 -4.37
N HIS A 40 -8.16 -14.06 -3.58
CA HIS A 40 -7.30 -14.82 -2.67
C HIS A 40 -7.97 -15.02 -1.31
N THR A 41 -9.09 -15.69 -1.32
CA THR A 41 -9.85 -16.01 -0.11
C THR A 41 -10.21 -17.49 -0.10
N SER A 42 -10.53 -18.03 1.07
CA SER A 42 -10.96 -19.41 1.20
C SER A 42 -12.17 -19.70 0.33
N GLY A 43 -12.05 -20.62 -0.61
CA GLY A 43 -13.10 -20.91 -1.62
C GLY A 43 -13.18 -19.94 -2.77
N GLY A 44 -12.26 -18.98 -2.89
CA GLY A 44 -12.20 -18.03 -4.00
C GLY A 44 -11.47 -18.56 -5.23
N GLU A 45 -11.30 -17.70 -6.25
CA GLU A 45 -10.64 -18.04 -7.51
C GLU A 45 -9.16 -18.42 -7.34
N ALA A 46 -8.48 -17.89 -6.32
CA ALA A 46 -7.06 -18.07 -6.09
C ALA A 46 -6.80 -18.54 -4.67
N PRO A 47 -5.66 -19.23 -4.43
CA PRO A 47 -5.30 -19.67 -3.09
C PRO A 47 -5.09 -18.50 -2.14
N VAL A 48 -5.43 -18.70 -0.86
CA VAL A 48 -5.08 -17.79 0.23
C VAL A 48 -3.57 -17.70 0.33
N PHE A 49 -3.05 -16.51 0.55
CA PHE A 49 -1.63 -16.30 0.79
C PHE A 49 -1.39 -15.27 1.91
N SER A 50 -0.19 -15.28 2.45
CA SER A 50 0.26 -14.35 3.47
C SER A 50 1.56 -13.67 3.04
N PRO A 51 1.93 -12.52 3.65
CA PRO A 51 3.21 -11.87 3.36
C PRO A 51 4.43 -12.77 3.54
N VAL A 52 4.39 -13.74 4.46
CA VAL A 52 5.50 -14.67 4.71
C VAL A 52 5.64 -15.77 3.65
N LYS A 53 4.79 -15.78 2.63
CA LYS A 53 4.93 -16.69 1.50
C LYS A 53 6.30 -16.56 0.80
N PHE A 54 6.81 -15.34 0.75
CA PHE A 54 8.08 -15.02 0.11
C PHE A 54 8.96 -14.16 1.03
N ALA A 55 10.25 -14.15 0.75
CA ALA A 55 11.16 -13.14 1.25
C ALA A 55 10.90 -11.79 0.58
N SER A 56 11.35 -10.71 1.20
CA SER A 56 11.13 -9.35 0.69
C SER A 56 11.64 -9.17 -0.75
N SER A 57 12.84 -9.66 -1.07
CA SER A 57 13.40 -9.59 -2.41
C SER A 57 12.63 -10.43 -3.44
N GLN A 58 11.98 -11.50 -3.01
CA GLN A 58 11.14 -12.33 -3.88
C GLN A 58 9.82 -11.61 -4.23
N TRP A 59 9.23 -10.88 -3.29
CA TRP A 59 8.08 -10.02 -3.57
C TRP A 59 8.44 -8.91 -4.56
N GLU A 60 9.58 -8.26 -4.37
CA GLU A 60 10.07 -7.24 -5.30
C GLU A 60 10.19 -7.78 -6.73
N ARG A 61 10.83 -8.93 -6.91
CA ARG A 61 10.97 -9.56 -8.23
C ARG A 61 9.64 -9.99 -8.82
N PHE A 62 8.73 -10.49 -7.99
CA PHE A 62 7.40 -10.89 -8.43
C PHE A 62 6.66 -9.74 -9.10
N PHE A 63 6.65 -8.56 -8.47
CA PHE A 63 5.97 -7.39 -9.00
C PHE A 63 6.75 -6.71 -10.13
N SER A 64 8.07 -6.60 -10.02
CA SER A 64 8.90 -5.98 -11.07
C SER A 64 8.86 -6.76 -12.39
N ARG A 65 8.70 -8.07 -12.34
CA ARG A 65 8.56 -8.94 -13.50
C ARG A 65 7.12 -9.13 -13.95
N ASN A 66 6.19 -8.45 -13.33
CA ASN A 66 4.76 -8.53 -13.64
C ASN A 66 4.23 -9.97 -13.72
N LYS A 67 4.66 -10.81 -12.80
CA LYS A 67 4.32 -12.25 -12.80
C LYS A 67 2.83 -12.51 -12.62
N HIS A 68 2.13 -11.66 -11.88
CA HIS A 68 0.69 -11.82 -11.67
C HIS A 68 -0.09 -11.72 -12.97
N ALA A 69 0.29 -10.81 -13.86
CA ALA A 69 -0.39 -10.62 -15.14
C ALA A 69 -0.31 -11.86 -16.07
N ARG A 70 0.67 -12.74 -15.86
CA ARG A 70 0.76 -14.00 -16.59
C ARG A 70 -0.34 -14.98 -16.22
N LYS A 71 -0.88 -14.87 -15.03
CA LYS A 71 -2.00 -15.69 -14.55
C LYS A 71 -3.33 -14.98 -14.73
N LYS A 72 -3.40 -13.72 -14.32
CA LYS A 72 -4.56 -12.86 -14.44
C LYS A 72 -4.09 -11.41 -14.42
N ASP A 73 -4.52 -10.63 -15.40
CA ASP A 73 -4.30 -9.19 -15.42
C ASP A 73 -5.31 -8.51 -14.48
N ILE A 74 -4.79 -7.79 -13.47
CA ILE A 74 -5.58 -7.08 -12.46
C ILE A 74 -5.49 -5.56 -12.61
N SER A 75 -4.95 -5.06 -13.72
CA SER A 75 -4.76 -3.62 -13.94
C SER A 75 -6.07 -2.82 -13.97
N SER A 76 -7.19 -3.47 -14.28
CA SER A 76 -8.52 -2.85 -14.21
C SER A 76 -9.10 -2.78 -12.80
N GLU A 77 -8.60 -3.58 -11.87
CA GLU A 77 -9.12 -3.69 -10.50
C GLU A 77 -8.26 -2.98 -9.47
N ILE A 78 -6.95 -2.86 -9.74
CA ILE A 78 -5.96 -2.26 -8.84
C ILE A 78 -5.17 -1.22 -9.62
N SER A 79 -5.10 0.01 -9.09
CA SER A 79 -4.28 1.06 -9.68
C SER A 79 -2.79 0.79 -9.46
N ALA A 80 -1.93 1.44 -10.26
CA ALA A 80 -0.48 1.34 -10.10
C ALA A 80 -0.01 1.80 -8.71
N GLU A 81 -0.65 2.82 -8.16
CA GLU A 81 -0.35 3.34 -6.81
C GLU A 81 -0.76 2.36 -5.72
N GLU A 82 -1.96 1.78 -5.84
CA GLU A 82 -2.43 0.73 -4.94
C GLU A 82 -1.52 -0.49 -4.99
N LEU A 83 -1.08 -0.88 -6.17
CA LEU A 83 -0.17 -2.00 -6.35
C LEU A 83 1.20 -1.77 -5.68
N LYS A 84 1.74 -0.55 -5.78
CA LYS A 84 2.95 -0.16 -5.05
C LYS A 84 2.77 -0.23 -3.53
N ALA A 85 1.62 0.22 -3.04
CA ALA A 85 1.30 0.16 -1.61
C ALA A 85 1.22 -1.28 -1.11
N VAL A 86 0.59 -2.18 -1.86
CA VAL A 86 0.54 -3.62 -1.57
C VAL A 86 1.93 -4.24 -1.60
N GLN A 87 2.72 -3.94 -2.61
CA GLN A 87 4.10 -4.42 -2.73
C GLN A 87 4.91 -4.05 -1.49
N LYS A 88 4.84 -2.79 -1.07
CA LYS A 88 5.52 -2.33 0.14
C LYS A 88 5.03 -3.08 1.39
N TYR A 89 3.74 -3.25 1.54
CA TYR A 89 3.15 -4.00 2.65
C TYR A 89 3.68 -5.45 2.69
N LEU A 90 3.65 -6.13 1.57
CA LEU A 90 4.13 -7.52 1.48
C LEU A 90 5.62 -7.64 1.78
N MET A 91 6.42 -6.68 1.31
CA MET A 91 7.87 -6.63 1.59
C MET A 91 8.14 -6.32 3.06
N ASP A 92 7.44 -5.36 3.65
CA ASP A 92 7.60 -4.96 5.05
C ASP A 92 7.20 -6.07 6.02
N HIS A 93 6.35 -7.00 5.59
CA HIS A 93 5.85 -8.11 6.41
C HIS A 93 6.24 -9.49 5.87
N ALA A 94 7.22 -9.54 4.97
CA ALA A 94 7.75 -10.78 4.38
C ALA A 94 8.39 -11.71 5.42
N ALA A 95 8.68 -12.93 5.00
CA ALA A 95 9.25 -13.96 5.87
C ALA A 95 10.56 -13.54 6.54
N ASP A 96 11.37 -12.75 5.87
CA ASP A 96 12.68 -12.25 6.34
C ASP A 96 12.64 -10.81 6.88
N SER A 97 11.45 -10.22 7.02
CA SER A 97 11.27 -8.86 7.54
C SER A 97 11.33 -8.83 9.08
N ASP A 98 11.47 -7.62 9.64
CA ASP A 98 11.41 -7.40 11.09
C ASP A 98 10.01 -7.63 11.69
N ARG A 99 8.97 -7.59 10.85
CA ARG A 99 7.55 -7.72 11.26
C ARG A 99 6.81 -8.69 10.37
N PRO A 100 7.18 -9.97 10.35
CA PRO A 100 6.53 -10.95 9.49
C PRO A 100 5.05 -11.14 9.86
N VAL A 101 4.18 -11.23 8.86
CA VAL A 101 2.76 -11.51 9.04
C VAL A 101 2.43 -12.86 8.39
N ALA A 102 2.20 -13.86 9.24
CA ALA A 102 1.88 -15.20 8.81
C ALA A 102 0.38 -15.43 8.54
N ALA A 103 -0.50 -14.57 9.07
CA ALA A 103 -1.94 -14.68 8.84
C ALA A 103 -2.27 -14.39 7.37
N GLY A 104 -2.89 -15.35 6.71
CA GLY A 104 -3.36 -15.21 5.33
C GLY A 104 -4.70 -14.50 5.24
N LEU A 105 -5.11 -14.22 4.02
CA LEU A 105 -6.45 -13.74 3.69
C LEU A 105 -7.49 -14.83 4.00
N ARG A 106 -8.63 -14.42 4.53
CA ARG A 106 -9.73 -15.34 4.90
C ARG A 106 -10.97 -15.09 4.09
#